data_1b35b07bb179db815456a9f4b90b4bfa
#
_entry.id   1b35b07bb179db815456a9f4b90b4bfa
#
_cell.length_a   1.000
_cell.length_b   1.000
_cell.length_c   1.000
_cell.angle_alpha   90.00
_cell.angle_beta   90.00
_cell.angle_gamma   90.00
#
_symmetry.space_group_name_H-M   'P 1'
#
loop_
_entity.id
_entity.type
_entity.pdbx_description
1 polymer ?
#
loop_
_entity_poly.entity_id
_entity_poly.type
_entity_poly.pdbx_seq_one_letter_code
_entity_poly.pdbx_strand_id
1 'polypeptide(L)'
;MGLFGSKKTGKNAKENKKENPLNVPKTAQDSIPYQGVYENGIIQINENLFSKMYVIPDINFTIENTDKQKEIFGNFMELLSSFGPEVHIQQVIYNKSIKPAELEKKVLMKSQNDKLNEYREEMNEMLIDKLSKVRNNIIHEKYFIVSVEADDIVAAKASFSRLDDEISKGFKRVTQIEAQPVSLIKRLSVLYEIYNIDSNVPFYRRVRMKGDSAMESFNMRHIQKMGLTSKDVIGPTALTFERDHMIVGNTYARALMIVDLPTFLRGDILTELANMPFNMLVSVHYRALPQNKSIKLLKNKLIDVNANVVTLQKKASKNGYSVDVISPEIKQASQEVENLMGDLTQDNQKLFYTTVTAVIFAKDKEQLDENTKLFQSTAERFVCQARILATQQEAGLSTCMPLGVNKLKTERLLNTRAAAIFLPFSVKELWQDDGMYYGLNGISKQMILYNRTHAKNGNGCIFGVPGSGKSFSAKREIVNVLLNTDDEVFVIDPENEYAGLAKMFYGSSIRIAPGSGVHINPMDMSLDYSPEDGDDPIVMKSDFIASI
;
A
#
# COMPACT_ATOMS: atom_id res chain seq x y z
N MET A 1 -20.78 -31.92 79.52
CA MET A 1 -19.43 -32.17 79.05
C MET A 1 -19.34 -31.66 77.65
N GLY A 2 -18.63 -30.68 77.45
CA GLY A 2 -18.45 -29.58 76.64
C GLY A 2 -18.00 -29.86 75.21
N LEU A 3 -18.60 -29.13 74.32
CA LEU A 3 -18.26 -29.08 72.93
C LEU A 3 -18.04 -27.59 72.54
N PHE A 4 -16.80 -27.21 72.38
CA PHE A 4 -16.46 -25.93 71.78
C PHE A 4 -16.14 -26.12 70.32
N GLY A 5 -17.04 -25.65 69.45
CA GLY A 5 -16.80 -25.53 68.01
C GLY A 5 -16.21 -24.17 67.69
N SER A 6 -14.97 -24.11 67.20
CA SER A 6 -14.32 -22.92 66.75
C SER A 6 -14.84 -22.42 65.41
N LYS A 7 -15.47 -21.27 65.37
CA LYS A 7 -15.76 -20.53 64.15
C LYS A 7 -14.46 -20.06 63.47
N LYS A 8 -14.12 -20.60 62.30
CA LYS A 8 -13.13 -19.99 61.40
C LYS A 8 -13.76 -18.79 60.72
N THR A 9 -13.36 -17.61 61.12
CA THR A 9 -13.63 -16.35 60.40
C THR A 9 -12.80 -16.35 59.11
N GLY A 10 -13.49 -16.50 57.99
CA GLY A 10 -12.87 -16.24 56.67
C GLY A 10 -12.51 -14.76 56.52
N LYS A 11 -11.24 -14.48 56.51
CA LYS A 11 -10.71 -13.19 56.05
C LYS A 11 -10.86 -13.14 54.53
N ASN A 12 -11.83 -12.36 54.04
CA ASN A 12 -11.84 -11.88 52.67
C ASN A 12 -10.58 -11.03 52.46
N ALA A 13 -9.57 -11.63 51.87
CA ALA A 13 -8.47 -10.85 51.29
C ALA A 13 -9.02 -10.08 50.07
N LYS A 14 -9.35 -8.81 50.26
CA LYS A 14 -9.47 -7.88 49.17
C LYS A 14 -8.08 -7.82 48.53
N GLU A 15 -7.91 -8.49 47.39
CA GLU A 15 -6.80 -8.19 46.47
C GLU A 15 -6.91 -6.72 46.07
N ASN A 16 -6.10 -5.91 46.69
CA ASN A 16 -5.81 -4.56 46.20
C ASN A 16 -5.18 -4.76 44.81
N LYS A 17 -5.97 -4.65 43.75
CA LYS A 17 -5.45 -4.36 42.43
C LYS A 17 -4.63 -3.07 42.57
N LYS A 18 -3.31 -3.22 42.62
CA LYS A 18 -2.40 -2.10 42.43
C LYS A 18 -2.78 -1.49 41.09
N GLU A 19 -3.40 -0.32 41.11
CA GLU A 19 -3.54 0.50 39.91
C GLU A 19 -2.12 0.74 39.41
N ASN A 20 -1.81 0.19 38.24
CA ASN A 20 -0.55 0.52 37.59
C ASN A 20 -0.58 2.03 37.30
N PRO A 21 0.48 2.76 37.65
CA PRO A 21 0.55 4.18 37.34
C PRO A 21 0.38 4.36 35.83
N LEU A 22 -0.37 5.37 35.42
CA LEU A 22 -0.49 5.76 34.02
C LEU A 22 0.90 5.95 33.45
N ASN A 23 1.29 5.07 32.54
CA ASN A 23 2.60 5.11 31.91
C ASN A 23 2.55 6.19 30.81
N VAL A 24 2.82 7.42 31.18
CA VAL A 24 2.87 8.55 30.24
C VAL A 24 4.21 8.50 29.53
N PRO A 25 4.24 8.41 28.19
CA PRO A 25 5.48 8.47 27.42
C PRO A 25 6.26 9.74 27.77
N LYS A 26 7.56 9.62 28.02
CA LYS A 26 8.44 10.75 28.33
C LYS A 26 9.21 11.24 27.11
N THR A 27 9.37 10.36 26.11
CA THR A 27 10.09 10.64 24.87
C THR A 27 9.26 10.24 23.67
N ALA A 28 9.58 10.78 22.49
CA ALA A 28 8.94 10.37 21.25
C ALA A 28 9.12 8.86 20.97
N GLN A 29 10.25 8.27 21.36
CA GLN A 29 10.55 6.85 21.23
C GLN A 29 9.64 5.95 22.08
N ASP A 30 9.21 6.43 23.24
CA ASP A 30 8.29 5.68 24.13
C ASP A 30 6.89 5.54 23.49
N SER A 31 6.47 6.53 22.69
CA SER A 31 5.20 6.48 21.96
C SER A 31 5.21 5.57 20.73
N ILE A 32 6.40 5.13 20.27
CA ILE A 32 6.51 4.21 19.14
C ILE A 32 6.17 2.78 19.61
N PRO A 33 5.08 2.15 19.11
CA PRO A 33 4.48 0.98 19.71
C PRO A 33 5.13 -0.34 19.27
N TYR A 34 6.45 -0.50 19.45
CA TYR A 34 7.13 -1.81 19.32
C TYR A 34 8.31 -1.92 20.28
N GLN A 35 8.78 -3.15 20.55
CA GLN A 35 9.88 -3.42 21.48
C GLN A 35 11.20 -3.76 20.79
N GLY A 36 11.14 -4.50 19.67
CA GLY A 36 12.33 -4.99 19.00
C GLY A 36 12.16 -5.20 17.50
N VAL A 37 13.28 -5.28 16.80
CA VAL A 37 13.34 -5.55 15.34
C VAL A 37 14.33 -6.67 15.06
N TYR A 38 14.04 -7.47 14.02
CA TYR A 38 14.86 -8.62 13.61
C TYR A 38 15.26 -8.53 12.14
N GLU A 39 16.40 -9.11 11.79
CA GLU A 39 17.03 -9.01 10.45
C GLU A 39 16.09 -9.40 9.28
N ASN A 40 15.17 -10.33 9.51
CA ASN A 40 14.19 -10.78 8.50
C ASN A 40 12.95 -9.88 8.37
N GLY A 41 13.00 -8.65 8.87
CA GLY A 41 11.90 -7.69 8.80
C GLY A 41 10.76 -7.93 9.80
N ILE A 42 10.89 -8.90 10.71
CA ILE A 42 9.92 -9.09 11.81
C ILE A 42 10.14 -8.01 12.86
N ILE A 43 9.03 -7.42 13.31
CA ILE A 43 9.00 -6.46 14.43
C ILE A 43 8.22 -7.09 15.58
N GLN A 44 8.82 -7.07 16.77
CA GLN A 44 8.20 -7.44 18.02
C GLN A 44 7.43 -6.24 18.59
N ILE A 45 6.12 -6.35 18.69
CA ILE A 45 5.24 -5.27 19.16
C ILE A 45 5.20 -5.25 20.70
N ASN A 46 4.99 -6.40 21.31
CA ASN A 46 5.02 -6.61 22.76
C ASN A 46 5.65 -7.97 23.07
N GLU A 47 5.58 -8.43 24.31
CA GLU A 47 6.20 -9.68 24.74
C GLU A 47 5.85 -10.87 23.84
N ASN A 48 4.58 -10.97 23.39
CA ASN A 48 4.07 -12.14 22.67
C ASN A 48 3.53 -11.83 21.27
N LEU A 49 3.54 -10.57 20.81
CA LEU A 49 3.00 -10.19 19.51
C LEU A 49 4.10 -9.78 18.55
N PHE A 50 4.18 -10.47 17.42
CA PHE A 50 5.13 -10.23 16.36
C PHE A 50 4.43 -9.87 15.06
N SER A 51 5.02 -9.02 14.22
CA SER A 51 4.44 -8.61 12.94
C SER A 51 5.44 -8.68 11.80
N LYS A 52 4.93 -9.00 10.61
CA LYS A 52 5.67 -9.02 9.35
C LYS A 52 4.91 -8.25 8.28
N MET A 53 5.62 -7.55 7.41
CA MET A 53 5.05 -6.66 6.40
C MET A 53 5.36 -7.16 4.99
N TYR A 54 4.39 -7.01 4.07
CA TYR A 54 4.49 -7.38 2.66
C TYR A 54 4.06 -6.20 1.79
N VAL A 55 4.65 -6.07 0.61
CA VAL A 55 4.15 -5.15 -0.41
C VAL A 55 2.96 -5.79 -1.11
N ILE A 56 1.86 -5.06 -1.22
CA ILE A 56 0.70 -5.47 -2.00
C ILE A 56 1.00 -5.20 -3.48
N PRO A 57 1.00 -6.22 -4.36
CA PRO A 57 1.13 -6.01 -5.80
C PRO A 57 -0.07 -5.23 -6.33
N ASP A 58 0.16 -4.24 -7.18
CA ASP A 58 -0.92 -3.40 -7.73
C ASP A 58 -1.41 -3.90 -9.09
N ILE A 59 -2.70 -3.71 -9.36
CA ILE A 59 -3.37 -4.11 -10.61
C ILE A 59 -4.32 -3.01 -11.09
N ASN A 60 -4.65 -3.06 -12.38
CA ASN A 60 -5.59 -2.13 -13.02
C ASN A 60 -7.07 -2.56 -12.80
N PHE A 61 -7.51 -2.63 -11.54
CA PHE A 61 -8.84 -3.12 -11.18
C PHE A 61 -9.98 -2.31 -11.82
N THR A 62 -9.85 -0.98 -11.84
CA THR A 62 -10.94 -0.08 -12.29
C THR A 62 -11.26 -0.20 -13.78
N ILE A 63 -10.27 -0.59 -14.61
CA ILE A 63 -10.44 -0.73 -16.06
C ILE A 63 -10.75 -2.16 -16.50
N GLU A 64 -10.72 -3.13 -15.59
CA GLU A 64 -11.08 -4.51 -15.88
C GLU A 64 -12.59 -4.64 -16.15
N ASN A 65 -12.97 -5.64 -16.94
CA ASN A 65 -14.37 -5.96 -17.15
C ASN A 65 -15.05 -6.46 -15.87
N THR A 66 -16.36 -6.40 -15.82
CA THR A 66 -17.15 -6.74 -14.62
C THR A 66 -16.91 -8.16 -14.12
N ASP A 67 -16.70 -9.12 -15.02
CA ASP A 67 -16.50 -10.52 -14.63
C ASP A 67 -15.12 -10.72 -14.00
N LYS A 68 -14.09 -10.05 -14.53
CA LYS A 68 -12.75 -10.05 -13.94
C LYS A 68 -12.72 -9.32 -12.61
N GLN A 69 -13.44 -8.21 -12.47
CA GLN A 69 -13.60 -7.52 -11.18
C GLN A 69 -14.25 -8.43 -10.13
N LYS A 70 -15.28 -9.20 -10.49
CA LYS A 70 -15.91 -10.18 -9.60
C LYS A 70 -14.96 -11.31 -9.21
N GLU A 71 -14.16 -11.81 -10.16
CA GLU A 71 -13.13 -12.82 -9.90
C GLU A 71 -12.09 -12.32 -8.91
N ILE A 72 -11.54 -11.12 -9.14
CA ILE A 72 -10.56 -10.48 -8.23
C ILE A 72 -11.16 -10.30 -6.83
N PHE A 73 -12.39 -9.83 -6.75
CA PHE A 73 -13.09 -9.65 -5.48
C PHE A 73 -13.30 -10.98 -4.76
N GLY A 74 -13.73 -12.02 -5.48
CA GLY A 74 -13.89 -13.38 -4.93
C GLY A 74 -12.57 -13.95 -4.41
N ASN A 75 -11.49 -13.84 -5.17
CA ASN A 75 -10.16 -14.28 -4.76
C ASN A 75 -9.65 -13.51 -3.52
N PHE A 76 -9.98 -12.22 -3.40
CA PHE A 76 -9.63 -11.44 -2.21
C PHE A 76 -10.46 -11.86 -0.98
N MET A 77 -11.74 -12.19 -1.16
CA MET A 77 -12.56 -12.79 -0.10
C MET A 77 -11.96 -14.10 0.39
N GLU A 78 -11.50 -14.96 -0.52
CA GLU A 78 -10.84 -16.23 -0.19
C GLU A 78 -9.53 -15.97 0.58
N LEU A 79 -8.72 -14.99 0.14
CA LEU A 79 -7.49 -14.61 0.85
C LEU A 79 -7.79 -14.17 2.29
N LEU A 80 -8.77 -13.30 2.51
CA LEU A 80 -9.15 -12.89 3.87
C LEU A 80 -9.68 -14.06 4.70
N SER A 81 -10.45 -14.97 4.06
CA SER A 81 -11.03 -16.13 4.73
C SER A 81 -10.01 -17.24 5.03
N SER A 82 -8.85 -17.25 4.39
CA SER A 82 -7.80 -18.25 4.65
C SER A 82 -7.23 -18.10 6.06
N PHE A 83 -7.10 -16.86 6.56
CA PHE A 83 -6.50 -16.61 7.85
C PHE A 83 -7.39 -17.02 9.03
N GLY A 84 -6.76 -17.62 10.03
CA GLY A 84 -7.41 -18.01 11.28
C GLY A 84 -7.56 -16.82 12.26
N PRO A 85 -8.27 -17.05 13.37
CA PRO A 85 -8.49 -16.02 14.40
C PRO A 85 -7.23 -15.62 15.18
N GLU A 86 -6.16 -16.42 15.07
CA GLU A 86 -4.84 -16.18 15.65
C GLU A 86 -4.02 -15.18 14.84
N VAL A 87 -4.43 -14.87 13.60
CA VAL A 87 -3.75 -13.93 12.71
C VAL A 87 -4.51 -12.60 12.71
N HIS A 88 -3.83 -11.55 13.06
CA HIS A 88 -4.33 -10.19 12.91
C HIS A 88 -3.78 -9.59 11.62
N ILE A 89 -4.66 -9.07 10.78
CA ILE A 89 -4.33 -8.48 9.49
C ILE A 89 -4.48 -6.98 9.57
N GLN A 90 -3.52 -6.26 9.01
CA GLN A 90 -3.62 -4.83 8.77
C GLN A 90 -3.28 -4.55 7.31
N GLN A 91 -4.13 -3.83 6.63
CA GLN A 91 -3.90 -3.28 5.30
C GLN A 91 -3.66 -1.78 5.43
N VAL A 92 -2.58 -1.28 4.83
CA VAL A 92 -2.23 0.14 4.89
C VAL A 92 -2.02 0.67 3.48
N ILE A 93 -2.62 1.81 3.19
CA ILE A 93 -2.32 2.64 2.02
C ILE A 93 -1.64 3.90 2.54
N TYR A 94 -0.43 4.14 2.09
CA TYR A 94 0.33 5.33 2.41
C TYR A 94 0.39 6.25 1.19
N ASN A 95 -0.28 7.38 1.29
CA ASN A 95 -0.17 8.47 0.33
C ASN A 95 1.07 9.28 0.66
N LYS A 96 2.05 9.22 -0.21
CA LYS A 96 3.32 9.91 -0.08
C LYS A 96 3.43 10.99 -1.14
N SER A 97 3.49 12.25 -0.71
CA SER A 97 3.80 13.36 -1.61
C SER A 97 5.29 13.35 -1.94
N ILE A 98 5.61 13.36 -3.22
CA ILE A 98 6.99 13.54 -3.68
C ILE A 98 7.29 15.02 -3.70
N LYS A 99 8.41 15.40 -3.08
CA LYS A 99 8.87 16.79 -3.11
C LYS A 99 9.24 17.19 -4.55
N PRO A 100 8.84 18.38 -5.03
CA PRO A 100 9.17 18.83 -6.38
C PRO A 100 10.65 18.68 -6.75
N ALA A 101 11.55 19.08 -5.86
CA ALA A 101 12.98 18.93 -6.07
C ALA A 101 13.49 17.47 -6.16
N GLU A 102 12.82 16.54 -5.51
CA GLU A 102 13.11 15.11 -5.63
C GLU A 102 12.57 14.55 -6.95
N LEU A 103 11.37 14.99 -7.32
CA LEU A 103 10.73 14.65 -8.58
C LEU A 103 11.55 15.15 -9.78
N GLU A 104 11.97 16.43 -9.76
CA GLU A 104 12.86 16.99 -10.75
C GLU A 104 14.16 16.20 -10.87
N LYS A 105 14.80 15.89 -9.76
CA LYS A 105 16.06 15.11 -9.74
C LYS A 105 15.90 13.69 -10.33
N LYS A 106 14.73 13.09 -10.24
CA LYS A 106 14.44 11.74 -10.77
C LYS A 106 14.01 11.77 -12.24
N VAL A 107 13.33 12.82 -12.64
CA VAL A 107 12.70 12.92 -13.97
C VAL A 107 13.57 13.66 -14.97
N LEU A 108 14.31 14.69 -14.51
CA LEU A 108 15.13 15.51 -15.40
C LEU A 108 16.41 14.79 -15.84
N MET A 109 16.74 14.95 -17.09
CA MET A 109 17.95 14.43 -17.70
C MET A 109 19.17 15.19 -17.22
N LYS A 110 20.23 14.47 -16.88
CA LYS A 110 21.50 15.06 -16.46
C LYS A 110 22.34 15.44 -17.69
N SER A 111 23.06 16.56 -17.63
CA SER A 111 24.05 16.89 -18.64
C SER A 111 25.13 15.81 -18.72
N GLN A 112 25.52 15.46 -19.94
CA GLN A 112 26.56 14.48 -20.24
C GLN A 112 27.67 15.14 -21.05
N ASN A 113 28.82 14.49 -21.17
CA ASN A 113 29.94 15.00 -21.92
C ASN A 113 29.83 14.62 -23.42
N ASP A 114 28.73 15.02 -24.05
CA ASP A 114 28.41 14.82 -25.44
C ASP A 114 27.85 16.12 -26.06
N LYS A 115 27.49 16.07 -27.34
CA LYS A 115 26.93 17.23 -28.06
C LYS A 115 25.41 17.36 -27.96
N LEU A 116 24.74 16.57 -27.08
CA LEU A 116 23.29 16.45 -27.05
C LEU A 116 22.64 17.21 -25.87
N ASN A 117 23.41 18.02 -25.14
CA ASN A 117 22.88 18.73 -23.97
C ASN A 117 21.80 19.76 -24.32
N GLU A 118 21.86 20.39 -25.49
CA GLU A 118 20.79 21.27 -25.95
C GLU A 118 19.44 20.56 -26.04
N TYR A 119 19.42 19.34 -26.56
CA TYR A 119 18.21 18.53 -26.63
C TYR A 119 17.75 18.02 -25.24
N ARG A 120 18.71 17.78 -24.31
CA ARG A 120 18.35 17.44 -22.91
C ARG A 120 17.70 18.63 -22.21
N GLU A 121 18.19 19.84 -22.44
CA GLU A 121 17.62 21.08 -21.89
C GLU A 121 16.20 21.30 -22.41
N GLU A 122 15.97 21.21 -23.72
CA GLU A 122 14.64 21.33 -24.34
C GLU A 122 13.66 20.25 -23.78
N MET A 123 14.14 19.00 -23.67
CA MET A 123 13.34 17.93 -23.09
C MET A 123 13.02 18.19 -21.60
N ASN A 124 13.97 18.71 -20.83
CA ASN A 124 13.79 19.08 -19.44
C ASN A 124 12.77 20.21 -19.27
N GLU A 125 12.78 21.21 -20.13
CA GLU A 125 11.77 22.29 -20.13
C GLU A 125 10.37 21.72 -20.35
N MET A 126 10.21 20.81 -21.31
CA MET A 126 8.95 20.12 -21.55
C MET A 126 8.52 19.29 -20.33
N LEU A 127 9.45 18.58 -19.69
CA LEU A 127 9.19 17.78 -18.48
C LEU A 127 8.78 18.67 -17.30
N ILE A 128 9.42 19.82 -17.10
CA ILE A 128 9.07 20.80 -16.05
C ILE A 128 7.65 21.34 -16.29
N ASP A 129 7.29 21.68 -17.54
CA ASP A 129 5.92 22.09 -17.87
C ASP A 129 4.89 20.98 -17.54
N LYS A 130 5.22 19.73 -17.83
CA LYS A 130 4.35 18.60 -17.45
C LYS A 130 4.28 18.39 -15.94
N LEU A 131 5.41 18.51 -15.24
CA LEU A 131 5.48 18.44 -13.77
C LEU A 131 4.60 19.50 -13.10
N SER A 132 4.60 20.72 -13.65
CA SER A 132 3.75 21.81 -13.13
C SER A 132 2.25 21.54 -13.29
N LYS A 133 1.86 20.73 -14.27
CA LYS A 133 0.48 20.34 -14.58
C LYS A 133 0.01 19.10 -13.81
N VAL A 134 0.95 18.34 -13.22
CA VAL A 134 0.60 17.21 -12.35
C VAL A 134 0.04 17.77 -11.05
N ARG A 135 -1.27 17.73 -10.91
CA ARG A 135 -1.97 18.27 -9.73
C ARG A 135 -1.67 17.51 -8.43
N ASN A 136 -1.26 16.26 -8.54
CA ASN A 136 -1.06 15.38 -7.38
C ASN A 136 0.26 14.62 -7.53
N ASN A 137 1.31 15.11 -6.86
CA ASN A 137 2.59 14.40 -6.75
C ASN A 137 2.50 13.33 -5.64
N ILE A 138 1.41 12.55 -5.61
CA ILE A 138 1.16 11.54 -4.59
C ILE A 138 1.45 10.16 -5.18
N ILE A 139 2.29 9.40 -4.51
CA ILE A 139 2.49 7.96 -4.75
C ILE A 139 1.73 7.18 -3.70
N HIS A 140 1.06 6.11 -4.11
CA HIS A 140 0.36 5.20 -3.21
C HIS A 140 1.22 3.96 -2.95
N GLU A 141 1.80 3.89 -1.76
CA GLU A 141 2.46 2.66 -1.29
C GLU A 141 1.44 1.80 -0.53
N LYS A 142 1.33 0.51 -0.87
CA LYS A 142 0.32 -0.39 -0.32
C LYS A 142 0.99 -1.55 0.39
N TYR A 143 0.60 -1.75 1.65
CA TYR A 143 1.22 -2.76 2.51
C TYR A 143 0.20 -3.67 3.16
N PHE A 144 0.54 -4.94 3.25
CA PHE A 144 -0.20 -5.95 3.97
C PHE A 144 0.66 -6.41 5.15
N ILE A 145 0.14 -6.23 6.36
CA ILE A 145 0.86 -6.56 7.57
C ILE A 145 0.09 -7.66 8.30
N VAL A 146 0.77 -8.69 8.71
CA VAL A 146 0.21 -9.74 9.54
C VAL A 146 0.90 -9.79 10.88
N SER A 147 0.12 -10.00 11.95
CA SER A 147 0.64 -10.17 13.29
C SER A 147 0.17 -11.50 13.86
N VAL A 148 1.06 -12.16 14.58
CA VAL A 148 0.81 -13.44 15.25
C VAL A 148 1.25 -13.38 16.70
N GLU A 149 0.52 -14.09 17.58
CA GLU A 149 0.94 -14.32 18.95
C GLU A 149 1.91 -15.51 18.98
N ALA A 150 3.05 -15.35 19.63
CA ALA A 150 4.05 -16.39 19.81
C ALA A 150 4.83 -16.15 21.11
N ASP A 151 5.30 -17.23 21.73
CA ASP A 151 6.05 -17.15 22.98
C ASP A 151 7.45 -16.54 22.80
N ASP A 152 8.04 -16.76 21.63
CA ASP A 152 9.36 -16.23 21.28
C ASP A 152 9.52 -15.99 19.77
N ILE A 153 10.67 -15.43 19.38
CA ILE A 153 11.00 -15.15 17.98
C ILE A 153 11.14 -16.42 17.12
N VAL A 154 11.49 -17.57 17.71
CA VAL A 154 11.67 -18.82 16.97
C VAL A 154 10.31 -19.36 16.56
N ALA A 155 9.35 -19.39 17.48
CA ALA A 155 7.96 -19.75 17.23
C ALA A 155 7.31 -18.78 16.23
N ALA A 156 7.57 -17.46 16.38
CA ALA A 156 7.10 -16.45 15.43
C ALA A 156 7.63 -16.69 14.01
N LYS A 157 8.93 -16.98 13.84
CA LYS A 157 9.52 -17.30 12.53
C LYS A 157 8.89 -18.51 11.88
N ALA A 158 8.63 -19.57 12.65
CA ALA A 158 7.95 -20.77 12.14
C ALA A 158 6.52 -20.45 11.63
N SER A 159 5.77 -19.64 12.39
CA SER A 159 4.44 -19.17 11.98
C SER A 159 4.48 -18.31 10.72
N PHE A 160 5.44 -17.38 10.63
CA PHE A 160 5.58 -16.53 9.44
C PHE A 160 6.05 -17.30 8.22
N SER A 161 6.87 -18.34 8.35
CA SER A 161 7.28 -19.17 7.20
C SER A 161 6.07 -19.83 6.52
N ARG A 162 5.09 -20.29 7.30
CA ARG A 162 3.83 -20.80 6.77
C ARG A 162 2.98 -19.70 6.13
N LEU A 163 2.87 -18.55 6.79
CA LEU A 163 2.09 -17.41 6.30
C LEU A 163 2.71 -16.76 5.05
N ASP A 164 4.03 -16.79 4.89
CA ASP A 164 4.72 -16.31 3.68
C ASP A 164 4.17 -16.99 2.42
N ASP A 165 4.06 -18.32 2.45
CA ASP A 165 3.51 -19.11 1.35
C ASP A 165 2.02 -18.83 1.11
N GLU A 166 1.24 -18.72 2.18
CA GLU A 166 -0.20 -18.48 2.11
C GLU A 166 -0.50 -17.09 1.53
N ILE A 167 0.21 -16.06 1.98
CA ILE A 167 0.08 -14.68 1.51
C ILE A 167 0.54 -14.58 0.05
N SER A 168 1.71 -15.15 -0.28
CA SER A 168 2.25 -15.10 -1.63
C SER A 168 1.30 -15.76 -2.64
N LYS A 169 0.85 -16.99 -2.37
CA LYS A 169 -0.12 -17.72 -3.21
C LYS A 169 -1.49 -17.03 -3.26
N GLY A 170 -1.93 -16.45 -2.14
CA GLY A 170 -3.18 -15.69 -2.06
C GLY A 170 -3.15 -14.47 -2.97
N PHE A 171 -2.15 -13.62 -2.86
CA PHE A 171 -2.00 -12.47 -3.74
C PHE A 171 -1.76 -12.87 -5.19
N LYS A 172 -1.04 -13.96 -5.46
CA LYS A 172 -0.87 -14.48 -6.83
C LYS A 172 -2.21 -14.85 -7.49
N ARG A 173 -3.17 -15.39 -6.73
CA ARG A 173 -4.54 -15.63 -7.23
C ARG A 173 -5.30 -14.33 -7.51
N VAL A 174 -5.15 -13.33 -6.64
CA VAL A 174 -5.84 -12.03 -6.74
C VAL A 174 -5.25 -11.18 -7.86
N THR A 175 -3.91 -11.06 -7.94
CA THR A 175 -3.20 -10.06 -8.77
C THR A 175 -2.35 -10.67 -9.87
N GLN A 176 -2.21 -12.00 -9.93
CA GLN A 176 -1.26 -12.75 -10.76
C GLN A 176 0.22 -12.47 -10.42
N ILE A 177 0.48 -11.69 -9.39
CA ILE A 177 1.81 -11.33 -8.90
C ILE A 177 1.92 -11.75 -7.44
N GLU A 178 3.06 -12.29 -7.05
CA GLU A 178 3.33 -12.70 -5.67
C GLU A 178 3.63 -11.48 -4.78
N ALA A 179 3.01 -11.43 -3.59
CA ALA A 179 3.36 -10.45 -2.60
C ALA A 179 4.78 -10.74 -2.04
N GLN A 180 5.58 -9.70 -1.93
CA GLN A 180 6.97 -9.83 -1.45
C GLN A 180 7.09 -9.36 0.00
N PRO A 181 7.78 -10.12 0.86
CA PRO A 181 8.06 -9.68 2.22
C PRO A 181 9.00 -8.47 2.19
N VAL A 182 8.73 -7.51 3.08
CA VAL A 182 9.53 -6.29 3.19
C VAL A 182 10.73 -6.55 4.09
N SER A 183 11.93 -6.20 3.60
CA SER A 183 13.17 -6.29 4.39
C SER A 183 13.15 -5.34 5.59
N LEU A 184 13.97 -5.60 6.61
CA LEU A 184 14.08 -4.73 7.77
C LEU A 184 14.43 -3.29 7.39
N ILE A 185 15.39 -3.10 6.50
CA ILE A 185 15.85 -1.77 6.06
C ILE A 185 14.69 -0.99 5.40
N LYS A 186 14.00 -1.62 4.46
CA LYS A 186 12.84 -0.98 3.79
C LYS A 186 11.72 -0.70 4.79
N ARG A 187 11.45 -1.61 5.74
CA ARG A 187 10.42 -1.41 6.76
C ARG A 187 10.74 -0.24 7.68
N LEU A 188 11.98 -0.11 8.14
CA LEU A 188 12.45 1.02 8.93
C LEU A 188 12.45 2.33 8.12
N SER A 189 12.78 2.28 6.82
CA SER A 189 12.67 3.43 5.92
C SER A 189 11.24 3.96 5.83
N VAL A 190 10.26 3.07 5.65
CA VAL A 190 8.84 3.44 5.61
C VAL A 190 8.39 4.07 6.93
N LEU A 191 8.76 3.49 8.06
CA LEU A 191 8.44 4.06 9.38
C LEU A 191 9.11 5.43 9.57
N TYR A 192 10.38 5.56 9.16
CA TYR A 192 11.09 6.83 9.21
C TYR A 192 10.41 7.92 8.37
N GLU A 193 10.02 7.59 7.15
CA GLU A 193 9.36 8.51 6.23
C GLU A 193 8.03 9.03 6.79
N ILE A 194 7.25 8.14 7.43
CA ILE A 194 5.97 8.52 8.05
C ILE A 194 6.19 9.43 9.28
N TYR A 195 7.18 9.13 10.12
CA TYR A 195 7.47 9.94 11.30
C TYR A 195 8.21 11.25 10.98
N ASN A 196 8.80 11.37 9.78
CA ASN A 196 9.64 12.51 9.38
C ASN A 196 9.24 13.05 8.00
N ILE A 197 7.95 13.24 7.74
CA ILE A 197 7.38 13.66 6.45
C ILE A 197 8.05 14.94 5.92
N ASP A 198 8.31 15.92 6.80
CA ASP A 198 8.95 17.19 6.41
C ASP A 198 10.47 17.12 6.34
N SER A 199 11.09 16.03 6.77
CA SER A 199 12.53 15.92 6.79
C SER A 199 13.09 15.88 5.36
N ASN A 200 14.05 16.76 5.09
CA ASN A 200 14.86 16.71 3.87
C ASN A 200 16.04 15.73 3.99
N VAL A 201 16.18 15.09 5.18
CA VAL A 201 17.26 14.14 5.44
C VAL A 201 16.76 12.75 5.07
N PRO A 202 17.32 12.10 4.04
CA PRO A 202 16.99 10.71 3.73
C PRO A 202 17.31 9.78 4.90
N PHE A 203 16.54 8.71 5.05
CA PHE A 203 16.75 7.67 6.06
C PHE A 203 18.22 7.23 6.18
N TYR A 204 18.88 6.99 5.07
CA TYR A 204 20.30 6.57 5.03
C TYR A 204 21.28 7.62 5.56
N ARG A 205 20.99 8.92 5.43
CA ARG A 205 21.86 9.98 5.98
C ARG A 205 21.82 10.06 7.50
N ARG A 206 20.66 9.75 8.10
CA ARG A 206 20.52 9.75 9.57
C ARG A 206 21.28 8.58 10.20
N VAL A 207 21.46 7.51 9.45
CA VAL A 207 22.17 6.31 9.87
C VAL A 207 23.65 6.36 9.49
N ARG A 208 24.05 7.28 8.61
CA ARG A 208 25.44 7.47 8.17
C ARG A 208 26.28 8.10 9.27
N MET A 209 27.31 7.42 9.66
CA MET A 209 28.40 8.00 10.43
C MET A 209 29.42 8.70 9.56
N LYS A 210 30.09 9.72 10.14
CA LYS A 210 31.15 10.47 9.47
C LYS A 210 32.09 9.55 8.69
N GLY A 211 32.21 9.77 7.40
CA GLY A 211 33.36 9.37 6.60
C GLY A 211 33.19 8.18 5.68
N ASP A 212 32.05 7.49 5.61
CA ASP A 212 31.94 6.28 4.81
C ASP A 212 31.02 6.41 3.60
N SER A 213 31.54 5.94 2.46
CA SER A 213 30.88 5.96 1.15
C SER A 213 29.79 4.89 0.98
N ALA A 214 29.61 3.98 1.93
CA ALA A 214 28.72 2.84 1.79
C ALA A 214 27.31 3.11 2.31
N MET A 215 26.41 3.48 1.41
CA MET A 215 24.96 3.42 1.63
C MET A 215 24.47 1.98 1.93
N GLU A 216 25.29 0.98 1.69
CA GLU A 216 24.96 -0.43 1.77
C GLU A 216 25.09 -1.03 3.16
N SER A 217 25.59 -0.29 4.16
CA SER A 217 25.88 -0.83 5.47
C SER A 217 25.00 -0.32 6.61
N PHE A 218 23.68 -0.19 6.41
CA PHE A 218 22.79 -0.13 7.56
C PHE A 218 22.94 -1.42 8.37
N ASN A 219 23.62 -1.34 9.48
CA ASN A 219 23.86 -2.50 10.35
C ASN A 219 23.32 -2.20 11.75
N MET A 220 22.21 -2.86 12.12
CA MET A 220 21.61 -2.74 13.45
C MET A 220 22.59 -3.03 14.58
N ARG A 221 23.53 -3.98 14.39
CA ARG A 221 24.56 -4.28 15.39
C ARG A 221 25.50 -3.11 15.62
N HIS A 222 25.77 -2.33 14.57
CA HIS A 222 26.59 -1.12 14.70
C HIS A 222 25.84 -0.03 15.48
N ILE A 223 24.55 0.18 15.19
CA ILE A 223 23.69 1.13 15.91
C ILE A 223 23.60 0.75 17.39
N GLN A 224 23.41 -0.53 17.70
CA GLN A 224 23.38 -1.03 19.07
C GLN A 224 24.71 -0.83 19.82
N LYS A 225 25.87 -1.02 19.15
CA LYS A 225 27.19 -0.72 19.74
C LYS A 225 27.37 0.74 20.12
N MET A 226 26.62 1.64 19.49
CA MET A 226 26.60 3.07 19.83
C MET A 226 25.62 3.43 20.95
N GLY A 227 24.93 2.44 21.53
CA GLY A 227 23.89 2.65 22.52
C GLY A 227 22.57 3.18 21.97
N LEU A 228 22.38 3.16 20.64
CA LEU A 228 21.16 3.59 19.99
C LEU A 228 20.26 2.39 19.68
N THR A 229 18.95 2.65 19.61
CA THR A 229 17.92 1.69 19.24
C THR A 229 17.39 1.99 17.84
N SER A 230 16.63 1.06 17.27
CA SER A 230 15.91 1.32 16.01
C SER A 230 14.93 2.48 16.11
N LYS A 231 14.37 2.74 17.31
CA LYS A 231 13.46 3.86 17.55
C LYS A 231 14.17 5.22 17.46
N ASP A 232 15.43 5.29 17.88
CA ASP A 232 16.25 6.51 17.76
C ASP A 232 16.54 6.83 16.29
N VAL A 233 16.59 5.81 15.44
CA VAL A 233 16.83 5.96 14.01
C VAL A 233 15.58 6.48 13.28
N ILE A 234 14.40 5.96 13.62
CA ILE A 234 13.16 6.28 12.89
C ILE A 234 12.34 7.40 13.55
N GLY A 235 12.51 7.62 14.86
CA GLY A 235 11.67 8.55 15.63
C GLY A 235 11.75 9.98 15.12
N PRO A 236 10.65 10.75 15.25
CA PRO A 236 10.65 12.19 14.98
C PRO A 236 11.46 12.94 16.03
N THR A 237 11.77 14.20 15.75
CA THR A 237 12.46 15.09 16.70
C THR A 237 11.61 15.40 17.94
N ALA A 238 10.30 15.50 17.75
CA ALA A 238 9.33 15.71 18.80
C ALA A 238 7.99 15.06 18.42
N LEU A 239 7.20 14.71 19.42
CA LEU A 239 5.85 14.17 19.23
C LEU A 239 4.95 14.74 20.32
N THR A 240 3.97 15.53 19.93
CA THR A 240 3.03 16.17 20.85
C THR A 240 1.61 15.75 20.50
N PHE A 241 0.84 15.36 21.49
CA PHE A 241 -0.56 14.96 21.33
C PHE A 241 -1.47 15.98 21.99
N GLU A 242 -2.32 16.57 21.16
CA GLU A 242 -3.38 17.46 21.59
C GLU A 242 -4.74 16.73 21.57
N ARG A 243 -5.80 17.40 21.97
CA ARG A 243 -7.12 16.79 22.04
C ARG A 243 -7.64 16.28 20.70
N ASP A 244 -7.47 17.06 19.62
CA ASP A 244 -8.06 16.84 18.30
C ASP A 244 -7.02 16.68 17.17
N HIS A 245 -5.74 16.85 17.49
CA HIS A 245 -4.63 16.72 16.56
C HIS A 245 -3.34 16.33 17.29
N MET A 246 -2.27 16.14 16.55
CA MET A 246 -0.91 15.90 17.04
C MET A 246 0.09 16.66 16.19
N ILE A 247 1.29 16.84 16.72
CA ILE A 247 2.42 17.41 15.98
C ILE A 247 3.52 16.37 15.97
N VAL A 248 3.92 15.95 14.75
CA VAL A 248 4.94 14.95 14.50
C VAL A 248 6.14 15.65 13.86
N GLY A 249 7.20 15.88 14.62
CA GLY A 249 8.28 16.78 14.22
C GLY A 249 7.76 18.22 14.07
N ASN A 250 7.70 18.72 12.83
CA ASN A 250 7.13 20.03 12.49
C ASN A 250 5.80 19.93 11.73
N THR A 251 5.28 18.70 11.53
CA THR A 251 4.08 18.43 10.74
C THR A 251 2.87 18.27 11.65
N TYR A 252 1.79 18.96 11.34
CA TYR A 252 0.50 18.74 11.98
C TYR A 252 -0.13 17.47 11.46
N ALA A 253 -0.72 16.66 12.33
CA ALA A 253 -1.41 15.45 11.96
C ALA A 253 -2.69 15.24 12.74
N ARG A 254 -3.62 14.48 12.18
CA ARG A 254 -4.92 14.17 12.81
C ARG A 254 -5.35 12.76 12.50
N ALA A 255 -5.64 12.02 13.56
CA ALA A 255 -6.20 10.68 13.46
C ALA A 255 -7.72 10.72 13.45
N LEU A 256 -8.31 10.02 12.48
CA LEU A 256 -9.74 9.83 12.30
C LEU A 256 -10.08 8.34 12.28
N MET A 257 -11.33 8.03 12.53
CA MET A 257 -11.88 6.68 12.42
C MET A 257 -13.20 6.71 11.68
N ILE A 258 -13.43 5.75 10.80
CA ILE A 258 -14.75 5.53 10.19
C ILE A 258 -15.59 4.73 11.18
N VAL A 259 -16.61 5.39 11.73
CA VAL A 259 -17.44 4.82 12.82
C VAL A 259 -18.73 4.21 12.32
N ASP A 260 -19.30 4.71 11.23
CA ASP A 260 -20.53 4.21 10.65
C ASP A 260 -20.26 3.76 9.21
N LEU A 261 -20.65 2.51 8.94
CA LEU A 261 -20.59 1.90 7.63
C LEU A 261 -22.03 1.56 7.22
N PRO A 262 -22.50 1.95 6.03
CA PRO A 262 -23.83 1.60 5.57
C PRO A 262 -23.94 0.09 5.32
N THR A 263 -25.16 -0.41 5.32
CA THR A 263 -25.47 -1.82 5.03
C THR A 263 -24.98 -2.25 3.63
N PHE A 264 -24.93 -1.29 2.71
CA PHE A 264 -24.43 -1.46 1.34
C PHE A 264 -23.25 -0.50 1.12
N LEU A 265 -22.02 -1.04 1.14
CA LEU A 265 -20.80 -0.31 0.76
C LEU A 265 -20.52 -0.48 -0.73
N ARG A 266 -20.08 0.59 -1.38
CA ARG A 266 -19.55 0.53 -2.75
C ARG A 266 -18.09 0.11 -2.70
N GLY A 267 -17.68 -0.76 -3.63
CA GLY A 267 -16.32 -1.32 -3.66
C GLY A 267 -15.18 -0.33 -3.99
N ASP A 268 -15.50 0.92 -4.28
CA ASP A 268 -14.53 1.99 -4.57
C ASP A 268 -14.23 2.90 -3.36
N ILE A 269 -14.83 2.65 -2.20
CA ILE A 269 -14.68 3.51 -1.01
C ILE A 269 -13.22 3.70 -0.59
N LEU A 270 -12.45 2.61 -0.48
CA LEU A 270 -11.08 2.71 -0.02
C LEU A 270 -10.20 3.44 -1.03
N THR A 271 -10.45 3.23 -2.31
CA THR A 271 -9.76 3.92 -3.41
C THR A 271 -10.05 5.42 -3.38
N GLU A 272 -11.32 5.83 -3.24
CA GLU A 272 -11.70 7.24 -3.18
C GLU A 272 -11.15 7.93 -1.92
N LEU A 273 -11.18 7.23 -0.78
CA LEU A 273 -10.56 7.73 0.45
C LEU A 273 -9.04 7.83 0.35
N ALA A 274 -8.41 6.95 -0.42
CA ALA A 274 -6.97 7.00 -0.65
C ALA A 274 -6.55 8.02 -1.72
N ASN A 275 -7.43 8.39 -2.66
CA ASN A 275 -7.13 9.35 -3.74
C ASN A 275 -7.13 10.82 -3.29
N MET A 276 -6.67 11.10 -2.06
CA MET A 276 -6.56 12.46 -1.53
C MET A 276 -5.26 13.14 -1.97
N PRO A 277 -5.28 14.46 -2.26
CA PRO A 277 -4.11 15.20 -2.76
C PRO A 277 -3.15 15.64 -1.64
N PHE A 278 -3.01 14.85 -0.58
CA PHE A 278 -2.15 15.15 0.56
C PHE A 278 -1.58 13.89 1.20
N ASN A 279 -0.53 14.07 2.00
CA ASN A 279 0.08 12.98 2.76
C ASN A 279 -0.92 12.41 3.76
N MET A 280 -1.15 11.11 3.71
CA MET A 280 -2.02 10.43 4.66
C MET A 280 -1.75 8.94 4.73
N LEU A 281 -2.17 8.33 5.81
CA LEU A 281 -2.29 6.89 5.98
C LEU A 281 -3.76 6.51 6.05
N VAL A 282 -4.15 5.46 5.34
CA VAL A 282 -5.43 4.77 5.57
C VAL A 282 -5.12 3.35 5.98
N SER A 283 -5.68 2.91 7.09
CA SER A 283 -5.43 1.59 7.66
C SER A 283 -6.75 0.86 7.91
N VAL A 284 -6.80 -0.38 7.46
CA VAL A 284 -7.91 -1.30 7.73
C VAL A 284 -7.38 -2.51 8.47
N HIS A 285 -7.90 -2.73 9.68
CA HIS A 285 -7.58 -3.88 10.50
C HIS A 285 -8.68 -4.94 10.39
N TYR A 286 -8.26 -6.20 10.30
CA TYR A 286 -9.16 -7.34 10.29
C TYR A 286 -8.69 -8.38 11.30
N ARG A 287 -9.62 -8.86 12.12
CA ARG A 287 -9.41 -9.96 13.06
C ARG A 287 -10.56 -10.95 12.95
N ALA A 288 -10.29 -12.12 12.41
CA ALA A 288 -11.30 -13.15 12.25
C ALA A 288 -11.80 -13.64 13.62
N LEU A 289 -13.08 -13.92 13.70
CA LEU A 289 -13.67 -14.56 14.89
C LEU A 289 -13.73 -16.09 14.69
N PRO A 290 -13.46 -16.87 15.74
CA PRO A 290 -13.77 -18.30 15.74
C PRO A 290 -15.24 -18.54 15.44
N GLN A 291 -15.56 -19.53 14.60
CA GLN A 291 -16.92 -19.79 14.12
C GLN A 291 -17.93 -19.99 15.27
N ASN A 292 -17.52 -20.73 16.32
CA ASN A 292 -18.35 -20.94 17.50
C ASN A 292 -18.69 -19.64 18.25
N LYS A 293 -17.71 -18.73 18.35
CA LYS A 293 -17.92 -17.40 18.95
C LYS A 293 -18.81 -16.52 18.05
N SER A 294 -18.65 -16.60 16.73
CA SER A 294 -19.47 -15.87 15.76
C SER A 294 -20.94 -16.25 15.88
N ILE A 295 -21.23 -17.54 15.87
CA ILE A 295 -22.60 -18.07 16.01
C ILE A 295 -23.21 -17.65 17.35
N LYS A 296 -22.47 -17.77 18.45
CA LYS A 296 -22.93 -17.37 19.79
C LYS A 296 -23.25 -15.87 19.85
N LEU A 297 -22.40 -15.04 19.27
CA LEU A 297 -22.55 -13.59 19.23
C LEU A 297 -23.81 -13.19 18.45
N LEU A 298 -24.04 -13.79 17.28
CA LEU A 298 -25.23 -13.50 16.47
C LEU A 298 -26.51 -14.00 17.16
N LYS A 299 -26.50 -15.19 17.79
CA LYS A 299 -27.62 -15.68 18.58
C LYS A 299 -27.96 -14.73 19.72
N ASN A 300 -26.98 -14.24 20.45
CA ASN A 300 -27.22 -13.25 21.50
C ASN A 300 -27.83 -11.96 20.96
N LYS A 301 -27.27 -11.42 19.84
CA LYS A 301 -27.85 -10.24 19.18
C LYS A 301 -29.30 -10.47 18.74
N LEU A 302 -29.63 -11.64 18.19
CA LEU A 302 -31.00 -11.98 17.79
C LEU A 302 -31.93 -12.01 19.00
N ILE A 303 -31.47 -12.57 20.12
CA ILE A 303 -32.24 -12.60 21.39
C ILE A 303 -32.49 -11.16 21.88
N ASP A 304 -31.48 -10.29 21.85
CA ASP A 304 -31.61 -8.89 22.29
C ASP A 304 -32.58 -8.10 21.39
N VAL A 305 -32.52 -8.29 20.07
CA VAL A 305 -33.46 -7.67 19.13
C VAL A 305 -34.88 -8.15 19.39
N ASN A 306 -35.07 -9.47 19.56
CA ASN A 306 -36.39 -10.06 19.84
C ASN A 306 -36.94 -9.61 21.21
N ALA A 307 -36.10 -9.48 22.23
CA ALA A 307 -36.49 -8.93 23.53
C ALA A 307 -36.97 -7.49 23.43
N ASN A 308 -36.29 -6.66 22.60
CA ASN A 308 -36.72 -5.30 22.32
C ASN A 308 -38.07 -5.25 21.59
N VAL A 309 -38.29 -6.14 20.60
CA VAL A 309 -39.61 -6.31 19.94
C VAL A 309 -40.70 -6.58 20.96
N VAL A 310 -40.52 -7.61 21.81
CA VAL A 310 -41.49 -8.00 22.86
C VAL A 310 -41.75 -6.82 23.82
N THR A 311 -40.72 -6.09 24.19
CA THR A 311 -40.83 -4.93 25.11
C THR A 311 -41.67 -3.80 24.47
N LEU A 312 -41.47 -3.52 23.20
CA LEU A 312 -42.23 -2.52 22.47
C LEU A 312 -43.68 -2.95 22.23
N GLN A 313 -43.91 -4.22 21.89
CA GLN A 313 -45.25 -4.79 21.76
C GLN A 313 -46.02 -4.68 23.07
N LYS A 314 -45.38 -5.00 24.21
CA LYS A 314 -46.00 -4.83 25.53
C LYS A 314 -46.34 -3.38 25.86
N LYS A 315 -45.47 -2.42 25.46
CA LYS A 315 -45.74 -0.98 25.62
C LYS A 315 -46.88 -0.51 24.70
N ALA A 316 -46.90 -0.96 23.44
CA ALA A 316 -47.97 -0.62 22.48
C ALA A 316 -49.32 -1.16 22.98
N SER A 317 -49.38 -2.42 23.42
CA SER A 317 -50.58 -3.03 23.99
C SER A 317 -51.10 -2.27 25.22
N LYS A 318 -50.22 -1.84 26.13
CA LYS A 318 -50.60 -1.03 27.30
C LYS A 318 -51.15 0.35 26.92
N ASN A 319 -50.73 0.91 25.77
CA ASN A 319 -51.15 2.23 25.29
C ASN A 319 -52.32 2.15 24.28
N GLY A 320 -52.93 0.96 24.07
CA GLY A 320 -54.05 0.78 23.16
C GLY A 320 -53.71 0.82 21.66
N TYR A 321 -52.44 0.72 21.30
CA TYR A 321 -52.00 0.67 19.90
C TYR A 321 -51.95 -0.81 19.40
N SER A 322 -52.11 -0.99 18.07
CA SER A 322 -51.98 -2.30 17.46
C SER A 322 -50.58 -2.93 17.73
N VAL A 323 -50.58 -4.19 18.12
CA VAL A 323 -49.36 -4.96 18.48
C VAL A 323 -48.46 -5.24 17.26
N ASP A 324 -48.98 -5.03 16.03
CA ASP A 324 -48.26 -5.34 14.77
C ASP A 324 -47.32 -4.22 14.29
N VAL A 325 -47.27 -3.09 15.00
CA VAL A 325 -46.38 -1.96 14.63
C VAL A 325 -44.99 -2.19 15.24
N ILE A 326 -44.20 -3.05 14.60
CA ILE A 326 -42.77 -3.15 14.84
C ILE A 326 -42.11 -1.98 14.07
N SER A 327 -41.26 -1.19 14.73
CA SER A 327 -40.56 -0.11 14.03
C SER A 327 -39.72 -0.70 12.88
N PRO A 328 -39.71 -0.04 11.69
CA PRO A 328 -38.95 -0.52 10.53
C PRO A 328 -37.48 -0.82 10.86
N GLU A 329 -36.89 -0.03 11.77
CA GLU A 329 -35.50 -0.17 12.22
C GLU A 329 -35.22 -1.50 12.91
N ILE A 330 -36.15 -1.96 13.77
CA ILE A 330 -35.98 -3.23 14.49
C ILE A 330 -36.19 -4.42 13.55
N LYS A 331 -37.14 -4.31 12.60
CA LYS A 331 -37.33 -5.32 11.59
C LYS A 331 -36.10 -5.46 10.69
N GLN A 332 -35.50 -4.35 10.31
CA GLN A 332 -34.26 -4.33 9.56
C GLN A 332 -33.10 -4.95 10.35
N ALA A 333 -32.94 -4.59 11.64
CA ALA A 333 -31.91 -5.16 12.50
C ALA A 333 -32.06 -6.68 12.67
N SER A 334 -33.30 -7.21 12.79
CA SER A 334 -33.54 -8.66 12.83
C SER A 334 -33.11 -9.33 11.53
N GLN A 335 -33.53 -8.77 10.39
CA GLN A 335 -33.20 -9.28 9.07
C GLN A 335 -31.67 -9.28 8.81
N GLU A 336 -30.96 -8.24 9.24
CA GLU A 336 -29.50 -8.17 9.14
C GLU A 336 -28.83 -9.30 9.93
N VAL A 337 -29.27 -9.58 11.16
CA VAL A 337 -28.70 -10.66 11.97
C VAL A 337 -29.02 -12.03 11.37
N GLU A 338 -30.23 -12.23 10.82
CA GLU A 338 -30.61 -13.49 10.15
C GLU A 338 -29.79 -13.70 8.87
N ASN A 339 -29.58 -12.65 8.05
CA ASN A 339 -28.75 -12.71 6.86
C ASN A 339 -27.29 -13.07 7.22
N LEU A 340 -26.71 -12.41 8.23
CA LEU A 340 -25.36 -12.74 8.72
C LEU A 340 -25.26 -14.18 9.24
N MET A 341 -26.33 -14.72 9.84
CA MET A 341 -26.38 -16.11 10.27
C MET A 341 -26.39 -17.06 9.06
N GLY A 342 -27.17 -16.74 8.03
CA GLY A 342 -27.19 -17.47 6.76
C GLY A 342 -25.81 -17.49 6.09
N ASP A 343 -25.16 -16.35 5.96
CA ASP A 343 -23.81 -16.21 5.41
C ASP A 343 -22.78 -17.10 6.10
N LEU A 344 -22.86 -17.19 7.44
CA LEU A 344 -21.95 -18.04 8.23
C LEU A 344 -22.21 -19.54 8.07
N THR A 345 -23.47 -19.93 7.90
CA THR A 345 -23.85 -21.35 7.93
C THR A 345 -23.96 -21.96 6.53
N GLN A 346 -24.36 -21.18 5.54
CA GLN A 346 -24.58 -21.64 4.17
C GLN A 346 -23.44 -21.28 3.24
N ASP A 347 -22.89 -20.06 3.35
CA ASP A 347 -21.88 -19.53 2.42
C ASP A 347 -20.44 -19.64 2.94
N ASN A 348 -20.24 -20.32 4.09
CA ASN A 348 -18.93 -20.54 4.72
C ASN A 348 -18.13 -19.23 4.94
N GLN A 349 -18.81 -18.11 5.11
CA GLN A 349 -18.18 -16.82 5.39
C GLN A 349 -17.70 -16.76 6.85
N LYS A 350 -16.72 -15.90 7.12
CA LYS A 350 -16.24 -15.59 8.47
C LYS A 350 -16.75 -14.23 8.92
N LEU A 351 -16.82 -14.01 10.23
CA LEU A 351 -16.97 -12.67 10.80
C LEU A 351 -15.61 -12.11 11.19
N PHE A 352 -15.47 -10.82 10.94
CA PHE A 352 -14.27 -10.04 11.26
C PHE A 352 -14.63 -8.87 12.15
N TYR A 353 -13.85 -8.67 13.21
CA TYR A 353 -13.75 -7.36 13.82
C TYR A 353 -12.89 -6.47 12.92
N THR A 354 -13.47 -5.38 12.45
CA THR A 354 -12.84 -4.48 11.50
C THR A 354 -12.76 -3.06 12.07
N THR A 355 -11.62 -2.43 11.91
CA THR A 355 -11.39 -1.01 12.28
C THR A 355 -10.79 -0.31 11.08
N VAL A 356 -11.42 0.81 10.65
CA VAL A 356 -10.92 1.64 9.56
C VAL A 356 -10.51 2.98 10.12
N THR A 357 -9.25 3.33 9.97
CA THR A 357 -8.65 4.56 10.49
C THR A 357 -7.87 5.29 9.43
N ALA A 358 -7.73 6.60 9.59
CA ALA A 358 -6.86 7.41 8.76
C ALA A 358 -6.05 8.39 9.63
N VAL A 359 -4.84 8.71 9.18
CA VAL A 359 -4.05 9.81 9.72
C VAL A 359 -3.73 10.77 8.59
N ILE A 360 -4.15 12.01 8.71
CA ILE A 360 -3.95 13.08 7.74
C ILE A 360 -2.81 13.95 8.23
N PHE A 361 -1.91 14.35 7.32
CA PHE A 361 -0.79 15.22 7.61
C PHE A 361 -0.91 16.55 6.86
N ALA A 362 -0.48 17.64 7.49
CA ALA A 362 -0.49 18.99 6.91
C ALA A 362 0.64 19.84 7.47
N LYS A 363 1.01 20.92 6.77
CA LYS A 363 2.07 21.84 7.21
C LYS A 363 1.65 22.70 8.40
N ASP A 364 0.38 23.06 8.44
CA ASP A 364 -0.21 23.90 9.47
C ASP A 364 -1.62 23.40 9.85
N LYS A 365 -2.21 24.02 10.88
CA LYS A 365 -3.51 23.61 11.40
C LYS A 365 -4.65 23.98 10.46
N GLU A 366 -4.55 25.08 9.74
CA GLU A 366 -5.57 25.54 8.79
C GLU A 366 -5.72 24.53 7.64
N GLN A 367 -4.61 24.14 7.03
CA GLN A 367 -4.57 23.11 6.00
C GLN A 367 -5.04 21.74 6.54
N LEU A 368 -4.70 21.42 7.81
CA LEU A 368 -5.17 20.19 8.45
C LEU A 368 -6.69 20.17 8.58
N ASP A 369 -7.30 21.29 8.94
CA ASP A 369 -8.76 21.41 9.06
C ASP A 369 -9.45 21.31 7.69
N GLU A 370 -8.89 21.91 6.64
CA GLU A 370 -9.37 21.79 5.26
C GLU A 370 -9.28 20.36 4.75
N ASN A 371 -8.12 19.72 4.89
CA ASN A 371 -7.90 18.34 4.51
C ASN A 371 -8.85 17.38 5.25
N THR A 372 -9.08 17.65 6.54
CA THR A 372 -10.01 16.87 7.37
C THR A 372 -11.45 16.98 6.83
N LYS A 373 -11.91 18.18 6.50
CA LYS A 373 -13.23 18.41 5.92
C LYS A 373 -13.38 17.70 4.57
N LEU A 374 -12.34 17.75 3.72
CA LEU A 374 -12.36 17.04 2.44
C LEU A 374 -12.47 15.53 2.64
N PHE A 375 -11.70 14.95 3.57
CA PHE A 375 -11.79 13.53 3.90
C PHE A 375 -13.18 13.15 4.42
N GLN A 376 -13.73 13.94 5.35
CA GLN A 376 -15.06 13.71 5.92
C GLN A 376 -16.16 13.80 4.86
N SER A 377 -16.15 14.83 4.02
CA SER A 377 -17.14 14.99 2.93
C SER A 377 -17.04 13.86 1.89
N THR A 378 -15.84 13.33 1.66
CA THR A 378 -15.68 12.16 0.78
C THR A 378 -16.25 10.90 1.43
N ALA A 379 -16.00 10.66 2.72
CA ALA A 379 -16.61 9.55 3.45
C ALA A 379 -18.16 9.65 3.45
N GLU A 380 -18.71 10.84 3.63
CA GLU A 380 -20.15 11.10 3.60
C GLU A 380 -20.80 10.76 2.24
N ARG A 381 -20.09 10.95 1.13
CA ARG A 381 -20.59 10.50 -0.21
C ARG A 381 -20.82 8.99 -0.29
N PHE A 382 -20.15 8.21 0.55
CA PHE A 382 -20.33 6.77 0.72
C PHE A 382 -21.25 6.40 1.89
N VAL A 383 -21.96 7.39 2.44
CA VAL A 383 -22.81 7.19 3.63
C VAL A 383 -22.00 6.69 4.83
N CYS A 384 -20.72 7.02 4.89
CA CYS A 384 -19.82 6.70 6.00
C CYS A 384 -19.57 7.96 6.82
N GLN A 385 -19.45 7.78 8.15
CA GLN A 385 -19.09 8.87 9.04
C GLN A 385 -17.64 8.73 9.50
N ALA A 386 -16.80 9.70 9.15
CA ALA A 386 -15.43 9.81 9.64
C ALA A 386 -15.38 10.77 10.83
N ARG A 387 -15.00 10.28 12.02
CA ARG A 387 -14.89 11.05 13.25
C ARG A 387 -13.45 11.26 13.66
N ILE A 388 -13.12 12.45 14.13
CA ILE A 388 -11.84 12.75 14.74
C ILE A 388 -11.72 11.97 16.06
N LEU A 389 -10.60 11.31 16.27
CA LEU A 389 -10.28 10.57 17.49
C LEU A 389 -9.88 11.55 18.62
N ALA A 390 -10.87 12.31 19.12
CA ALA A 390 -10.64 13.24 20.22
C ALA A 390 -10.08 12.49 21.46
N THR A 391 -8.98 13.02 22.05
CA THR A 391 -8.26 12.42 23.18
C THR A 391 -7.62 11.05 22.94
N GLN A 392 -7.67 10.53 21.72
CA GLN A 392 -7.10 9.23 21.32
C GLN A 392 -6.15 9.35 20.12
N GLN A 393 -5.53 10.51 19.93
CA GLN A 393 -4.65 10.78 18.78
C GLN A 393 -3.44 9.83 18.75
N GLU A 394 -2.82 9.54 19.89
CA GLU A 394 -1.71 8.58 20.01
C GLU A 394 -2.15 7.15 19.64
N ALA A 395 -3.30 6.70 20.16
CA ALA A 395 -3.84 5.39 19.82
C ALA A 395 -4.20 5.29 18.32
N GLY A 396 -4.75 6.38 17.75
CA GLY A 396 -5.07 6.48 16.34
C GLY A 396 -3.82 6.41 15.45
N LEU A 397 -2.78 7.17 15.76
CA LEU A 397 -1.49 7.11 15.06
C LEU A 397 -0.92 5.69 15.13
N SER A 398 -0.82 5.13 16.34
CA SER A 398 -0.29 3.78 16.56
C SER A 398 -1.04 2.71 15.76
N THR A 399 -2.36 2.86 15.63
CA THR A 399 -3.22 1.94 14.85
C THR A 399 -3.01 2.12 13.35
N CYS A 400 -2.80 3.35 12.85
CA CYS A 400 -2.54 3.59 11.43
C CYS A 400 -1.15 3.18 10.97
N MET A 401 -0.15 3.22 11.87
CA MET A 401 1.22 2.84 11.52
C MET A 401 1.29 1.39 11.01
N PRO A 402 2.14 1.07 9.99
CA PRO A 402 2.25 -0.27 9.42
C PRO A 402 2.99 -1.25 10.35
N LEU A 403 2.46 -1.43 11.55
CA LEU A 403 3.04 -2.25 12.61
C LEU A 403 2.21 -3.50 12.93
N GLY A 404 0.96 -3.59 12.45
CA GLY A 404 0.08 -4.73 12.71
C GLY A 404 -0.53 -4.72 14.10
N VAL A 405 -0.76 -3.54 14.70
CA VAL A 405 -1.35 -3.39 16.02
C VAL A 405 -2.55 -2.44 15.99
N ASN A 406 -3.66 -2.86 16.58
CA ASN A 406 -4.82 -2.00 16.79
C ASN A 406 -4.91 -1.61 18.27
N LYS A 407 -4.74 -0.33 18.57
CA LYS A 407 -4.86 0.22 19.93
C LYS A 407 -6.24 0.82 20.24
N LEU A 408 -7.11 0.87 19.22
CA LEU A 408 -8.48 1.35 19.40
C LEU A 408 -9.39 0.20 19.83
N LYS A 409 -10.30 0.49 20.76
CA LYS A 409 -11.27 -0.51 21.26
C LYS A 409 -12.54 -0.59 20.43
N THR A 410 -12.74 0.36 19.51
CA THR A 410 -13.93 0.43 18.66
C THR A 410 -13.71 -0.41 17.41
N GLU A 411 -14.47 -1.49 17.29
CA GLU A 411 -14.42 -2.42 16.16
C GLU A 411 -15.82 -2.61 15.60
N ARG A 412 -15.94 -2.79 14.31
CA ARG A 412 -17.18 -3.13 13.60
C ARG A 412 -17.16 -4.60 13.20
N LEU A 413 -18.30 -5.23 13.33
CA LEU A 413 -18.45 -6.63 12.94
C LEU A 413 -18.92 -6.70 11.48
N LEU A 414 -18.11 -7.28 10.62
CA LEU A 414 -18.37 -7.44 9.19
C LEU A 414 -18.23 -8.92 8.81
N ASN A 415 -19.07 -9.40 7.86
CA ASN A 415 -18.84 -10.68 7.20
C ASN A 415 -17.69 -10.57 6.18
N THR A 416 -17.21 -11.69 5.65
CA THR A 416 -16.11 -11.71 4.67
C THR A 416 -16.38 -10.81 3.47
N ARG A 417 -17.61 -10.81 2.96
CA ARG A 417 -18.00 -9.99 1.79
C ARG A 417 -17.89 -8.50 2.07
N ALA A 418 -18.41 -8.06 3.22
CA ALA A 418 -18.34 -6.65 3.63
C ALA A 418 -16.89 -6.22 3.95
N ALA A 419 -16.09 -7.10 4.55
CA ALA A 419 -14.68 -6.85 4.83
C ALA A 419 -13.85 -6.72 3.52
N ALA A 420 -14.15 -7.53 2.50
CA ALA A 420 -13.46 -7.51 1.22
C ALA A 420 -13.77 -6.25 0.37
N ILE A 421 -14.78 -5.46 0.72
CA ILE A 421 -15.08 -4.18 0.04
C ILE A 421 -13.92 -3.18 0.20
N PHE A 422 -13.12 -3.29 1.24
CA PHE A 422 -11.90 -2.50 1.41
C PHE A 422 -10.72 -3.04 0.58
N LEU A 423 -11.01 -3.49 -0.63
CA LEU A 423 -10.03 -3.94 -1.62
C LEU A 423 -9.05 -2.79 -1.95
N PRO A 424 -7.71 -3.01 -1.90
CA PRO A 424 -6.73 -1.93 -2.05
C PRO A 424 -6.37 -1.61 -3.52
N PHE A 425 -7.14 -2.11 -4.47
CA PHE A 425 -6.81 -1.98 -5.89
C PHE A 425 -7.65 -0.92 -6.59
N SER A 426 -6.99 -0.09 -7.37
CA SER A 426 -7.62 0.92 -8.23
C SER A 426 -7.03 0.91 -9.63
N VAL A 427 -5.94 1.62 -9.80
CA VAL A 427 -5.17 1.74 -11.03
C VAL A 427 -3.71 1.46 -10.70
N LYS A 428 -3.08 0.62 -11.50
CA LYS A 428 -1.65 0.35 -11.35
C LYS A 428 -0.85 1.59 -11.73
N GLU A 429 -0.06 2.08 -10.80
CA GLU A 429 0.89 3.15 -11.03
C GLU A 429 2.22 2.56 -11.49
N LEU A 430 2.75 3.11 -12.58
CA LEU A 430 4.06 2.72 -13.10
C LEU A 430 5.06 3.80 -12.71
N TRP A 431 5.70 3.59 -11.57
CA TRP A 431 6.73 4.46 -11.04
C TRP A 431 7.99 3.65 -10.77
N GLN A 432 9.03 3.87 -11.55
CA GLN A 432 10.37 3.30 -11.35
C GLN A 432 11.38 4.43 -11.27
N ASP A 433 12.29 4.36 -10.30
CA ASP A 433 13.25 5.44 -10.01
C ASP A 433 14.25 5.70 -11.16
N ASP A 434 14.50 4.69 -11.99
CA ASP A 434 15.31 4.72 -13.21
C ASP A 434 14.46 4.66 -14.49
N GLY A 435 13.15 4.93 -14.36
CA GLY A 435 12.20 4.87 -15.46
C GLY A 435 12.25 6.12 -16.35
N MET A 436 12.05 5.91 -17.64
CA MET A 436 11.83 7.01 -18.60
C MET A 436 10.39 7.49 -18.57
N TYR A 437 10.17 8.76 -18.85
CA TYR A 437 8.84 9.35 -18.90
C TYR A 437 8.06 8.93 -20.15
N TYR A 438 6.94 8.24 -19.96
CA TYR A 438 6.02 7.83 -21.03
C TYR A 438 4.80 8.74 -21.19
N GLY A 439 4.32 9.36 -20.11
CA GLY A 439 3.12 10.20 -20.13
C GLY A 439 2.50 10.35 -18.75
N LEU A 440 1.23 10.75 -18.75
CA LEU A 440 0.40 10.79 -17.55
C LEU A 440 -0.61 9.64 -17.59
N ASN A 441 -0.80 9.00 -16.45
CA ASN A 441 -1.85 8.00 -16.28
C ASN A 441 -3.23 8.62 -16.57
N GLY A 442 -4.03 7.97 -17.39
CA GLY A 442 -5.32 8.49 -17.82
C GLY A 442 -6.32 8.69 -16.68
N ILE A 443 -6.21 7.92 -15.60
CA ILE A 443 -7.11 7.92 -14.44
C ILE A 443 -6.49 8.68 -13.27
N SER A 444 -5.36 8.23 -12.73
CA SER A 444 -4.71 8.85 -11.57
C SER A 444 -4.04 10.19 -11.87
N LYS A 445 -3.82 10.52 -13.16
CA LYS A 445 -3.08 11.70 -13.62
C LYS A 445 -1.62 11.78 -13.12
N GLN A 446 -1.09 10.68 -12.62
CA GLN A 446 0.29 10.54 -12.21
C GLN A 446 1.22 10.34 -13.40
N MET A 447 2.49 10.66 -13.22
CA MET A 447 3.50 10.38 -14.24
C MET A 447 3.74 8.87 -14.36
N ILE A 448 3.88 8.42 -15.60
CA ILE A 448 4.32 7.07 -15.91
C ILE A 448 5.83 7.15 -16.15
N LEU A 449 6.58 6.59 -15.20
CA LEU A 449 8.02 6.39 -15.29
C LEU A 449 8.28 4.90 -15.35
N TYR A 450 8.76 4.41 -16.48
CA TYR A 450 8.94 2.97 -16.69
C TYR A 450 10.28 2.68 -17.38
N ASN A 451 10.98 1.68 -16.89
CA ASN A 451 12.19 1.14 -17.50
C ASN A 451 11.87 -0.21 -18.15
N ARG A 452 11.91 -0.25 -19.48
CA ARG A 452 11.57 -1.43 -20.26
C ARG A 452 12.57 -2.58 -20.06
N THR A 453 13.81 -2.28 -19.65
CA THR A 453 14.82 -3.32 -19.38
C THR A 453 14.47 -4.19 -18.18
N HIS A 454 13.61 -3.69 -17.26
CA HIS A 454 13.11 -4.45 -16.11
C HIS A 454 11.95 -5.39 -16.47
N ALA A 455 11.42 -5.32 -17.67
CA ALA A 455 10.39 -6.24 -18.13
C ALA A 455 10.98 -7.64 -18.38
N LYS A 456 10.17 -8.69 -18.23
CA LYS A 456 10.58 -10.06 -18.63
C LYS A 456 10.95 -10.16 -20.11
N ASN A 457 10.35 -9.30 -20.92
CA ASN A 457 10.59 -9.16 -22.34
C ASN A 457 10.46 -7.66 -22.70
N GLY A 458 11.50 -7.09 -23.30
CA GLY A 458 11.54 -5.68 -23.69
C GLY A 458 10.74 -5.35 -24.95
N ASN A 459 10.15 -6.34 -25.64
CA ASN A 459 9.36 -6.11 -26.84
C ASN A 459 8.10 -5.30 -26.54
N GLY A 460 7.71 -4.43 -27.48
CA GLY A 460 6.52 -3.60 -27.35
C GLY A 460 5.84 -3.36 -28.70
N CYS A 461 4.56 -3.05 -28.66
CA CYS A 461 3.76 -2.68 -29.83
C CYS A 461 3.08 -1.31 -29.58
N ILE A 462 3.10 -0.44 -30.59
CA ILE A 462 2.39 0.84 -30.57
C ILE A 462 1.24 0.76 -31.57
N PHE A 463 0.01 0.79 -31.05
CA PHE A 463 -1.21 0.75 -31.87
C PHE A 463 -1.93 2.09 -31.83
N GLY A 464 -2.52 2.46 -32.97
CA GLY A 464 -3.34 3.66 -33.06
C GLY A 464 -3.88 3.83 -34.47
N VAL A 465 -4.98 4.59 -34.59
CA VAL A 465 -5.53 4.96 -35.90
C VAL A 465 -4.59 5.98 -36.60
N PRO A 466 -4.67 6.14 -37.93
CA PRO A 466 -3.93 7.16 -38.65
C PRO A 466 -4.13 8.55 -38.01
N GLY A 467 -3.05 9.33 -37.85
CA GLY A 467 -3.12 10.67 -37.22
C GLY A 467 -3.16 10.67 -35.70
N SER A 468 -3.19 9.53 -35.01
CA SER A 468 -3.23 9.45 -33.52
C SER A 468 -1.90 9.75 -32.83
N GLY A 469 -0.80 9.96 -33.57
CA GLY A 469 0.51 10.25 -33.02
C GLY A 469 1.39 9.02 -32.76
N LYS A 470 1.16 7.86 -33.39
CA LYS A 470 1.99 6.64 -33.26
C LYS A 470 3.47 6.91 -33.51
N SER A 471 3.80 7.43 -34.70
CA SER A 471 5.19 7.74 -35.10
C SER A 471 5.82 8.79 -34.17
N PHE A 472 5.03 9.76 -33.68
CA PHE A 472 5.51 10.74 -32.72
C PHE A 472 5.85 10.09 -31.38
N SER A 473 5.02 9.18 -30.88
CA SER A 473 5.29 8.43 -29.64
C SER A 473 6.53 7.56 -29.75
N ALA A 474 6.71 6.88 -30.89
CA ALA A 474 7.91 6.09 -31.16
C ALA A 474 9.17 6.96 -31.22
N LYS A 475 9.13 8.10 -31.95
CA LYS A 475 10.23 9.05 -32.02
C LYS A 475 10.60 9.59 -30.64
N ARG A 476 9.60 9.92 -29.80
CA ARG A 476 9.84 10.39 -28.43
C ARG A 476 10.52 9.33 -27.57
N GLU A 477 10.15 8.06 -27.71
CA GLU A 477 10.81 6.96 -27.00
C GLU A 477 12.27 6.81 -27.44
N ILE A 478 12.54 6.85 -28.75
CA ILE A 478 13.90 6.84 -29.31
C ILE A 478 14.73 7.99 -28.76
N VAL A 479 14.20 9.21 -28.77
CA VAL A 479 14.87 10.40 -28.20
C VAL A 479 15.18 10.19 -26.72
N ASN A 480 14.21 9.67 -25.93
CA ASN A 480 14.45 9.41 -24.52
C ASN A 480 15.57 8.38 -24.30
N VAL A 481 15.64 7.32 -25.10
CA VAL A 481 16.73 6.32 -25.04
C VAL A 481 18.06 6.97 -25.35
N LEU A 482 18.18 7.65 -26.50
CA LEU A 482 19.44 8.27 -26.96
C LEU A 482 19.95 9.40 -26.04
N LEU A 483 19.06 10.07 -25.29
CA LEU A 483 19.44 11.13 -24.34
C LEU A 483 19.81 10.62 -22.96
N ASN A 484 19.27 9.45 -22.55
CA ASN A 484 19.44 8.93 -21.19
C ASN A 484 20.40 7.73 -21.07
N THR A 485 20.64 7.02 -22.17
CA THR A 485 21.45 5.78 -22.17
C THR A 485 22.56 5.87 -23.23
N ASP A 486 23.49 4.94 -23.17
CA ASP A 486 24.51 4.74 -24.20
C ASP A 486 24.08 3.67 -25.24
N ASP A 487 22.80 3.36 -25.30
CA ASP A 487 22.25 2.33 -26.19
C ASP A 487 22.21 2.81 -27.64
N GLU A 488 22.46 1.91 -28.58
CA GLU A 488 22.28 2.13 -30.00
C GLU A 488 20.84 1.84 -30.42
N VAL A 489 20.32 2.60 -31.39
CA VAL A 489 18.96 2.44 -31.90
C VAL A 489 18.99 2.15 -33.40
N PHE A 490 18.42 1.02 -33.79
CA PHE A 490 18.25 0.63 -35.19
C PHE A 490 16.77 0.75 -35.58
N VAL A 491 16.51 1.44 -36.69
CA VAL A 491 15.15 1.66 -37.19
C VAL A 491 15.01 1.12 -38.62
N ILE A 492 14.03 0.26 -38.82
CA ILE A 492 13.58 -0.16 -40.17
C ILE A 492 12.38 0.71 -40.51
N ASP A 493 12.56 1.61 -41.48
CA ASP A 493 11.63 2.71 -41.78
C ASP A 493 11.19 2.68 -43.25
N PRO A 494 10.15 1.93 -43.61
CA PRO A 494 9.69 1.85 -45.01
C PRO A 494 9.08 3.18 -45.53
N GLU A 495 8.63 4.06 -44.61
CA GLU A 495 7.97 5.33 -44.97
C GLU A 495 8.90 6.56 -44.93
N ASN A 496 10.17 6.35 -44.54
CA ASN A 496 11.19 7.40 -44.44
C ASN A 496 10.81 8.57 -43.49
N GLU A 497 10.20 8.26 -42.37
CA GLU A 497 9.80 9.24 -41.36
C GLU A 497 10.88 9.56 -40.33
N TYR A 498 11.90 8.70 -40.18
CA TYR A 498 12.93 8.79 -39.13
C TYR A 498 14.28 9.36 -39.59
N ALA A 499 14.48 9.57 -40.90
CA ALA A 499 15.75 10.05 -41.43
C ALA A 499 16.19 11.42 -40.83
N GLY A 500 15.23 12.32 -40.55
CA GLY A 500 15.48 13.60 -39.89
C GLY A 500 15.97 13.40 -38.44
N LEU A 501 15.38 12.47 -37.71
CA LEU A 501 15.78 12.14 -36.35
C LEU A 501 17.17 11.52 -36.29
N ALA A 502 17.47 10.57 -37.18
CA ALA A 502 18.81 9.99 -37.30
C ALA A 502 19.89 11.08 -37.52
N LYS A 503 19.64 12.05 -38.41
CA LYS A 503 20.56 13.14 -38.65
C LYS A 503 20.77 14.04 -37.41
N MET A 504 19.73 14.32 -36.64
CA MET A 504 19.83 15.13 -35.41
C MET A 504 20.73 14.47 -34.37
N PHE A 505 20.70 13.15 -34.26
CA PHE A 505 21.51 12.38 -33.33
C PHE A 505 22.81 11.82 -33.94
N TYR A 506 23.29 12.42 -35.02
CA TYR A 506 24.53 12.03 -35.72
C TYR A 506 24.52 10.59 -36.23
N GLY A 507 23.36 10.03 -36.45
CA GLY A 507 23.16 8.69 -36.97
C GLY A 507 23.24 8.64 -38.50
N SER A 508 23.32 7.43 -39.04
CA SER A 508 23.35 7.16 -40.48
C SER A 508 21.98 6.73 -41.00
N SER A 509 21.60 7.20 -42.17
CA SER A 509 20.41 6.76 -42.87
C SER A 509 20.83 6.04 -44.16
N ILE A 510 20.48 4.75 -44.23
CA ILE A 510 20.81 3.91 -45.37
C ILE A 510 19.52 3.62 -46.17
N ARG A 511 19.47 4.08 -47.42
CA ARG A 511 18.32 3.85 -48.30
C ARG A 511 18.56 2.63 -49.17
N ILE A 512 17.78 1.54 -48.95
CA ILE A 512 17.80 0.36 -49.77
C ILE A 512 16.58 0.41 -50.71
N ALA A 513 16.83 0.70 -51.99
CA ALA A 513 15.77 0.76 -53.00
C ALA A 513 16.35 0.41 -54.39
N PRO A 514 15.53 -0.02 -55.34
CA PRO A 514 15.99 -0.19 -56.71
C PRO A 514 16.64 1.11 -57.27
N GLY A 515 17.88 1.00 -57.73
CA GLY A 515 18.63 2.18 -58.23
C GLY A 515 19.27 3.05 -57.17
N SER A 516 19.25 2.73 -55.89
CA SER A 516 20.03 3.39 -54.86
C SER A 516 21.53 3.11 -55.05
N GLY A 517 22.41 4.09 -54.76
CA GLY A 517 23.85 3.90 -54.77
C GLY A 517 24.40 3.13 -53.55
N VAL A 518 23.52 2.66 -52.67
CA VAL A 518 23.87 1.93 -51.43
C VAL A 518 23.46 0.47 -51.61
N HIS A 519 24.41 -0.41 -51.38
CA HIS A 519 24.24 -1.85 -51.51
C HIS A 519 24.66 -2.53 -50.22
N ILE A 520 23.89 -3.53 -49.77
CA ILE A 520 24.29 -4.41 -48.68
C ILE A 520 25.05 -5.57 -49.34
N ASN A 521 26.27 -5.83 -48.90
CA ASN A 521 27.04 -6.99 -49.32
C ASN A 521 26.58 -8.24 -48.56
N PRO A 522 25.80 -9.12 -49.16
CA PRO A 522 25.34 -10.33 -48.47
C PRO A 522 26.48 -11.28 -48.13
N MET A 523 27.66 -11.13 -48.77
CA MET A 523 28.86 -11.94 -48.56
C MET A 523 29.75 -11.40 -47.43
N ASP A 524 29.46 -10.21 -46.89
CA ASP A 524 30.22 -9.67 -45.79
C ASP A 524 30.04 -10.51 -44.52
N MET A 525 31.15 -10.82 -43.85
CA MET A 525 31.15 -11.71 -42.71
C MET A 525 32.09 -11.20 -41.63
N SER A 526 31.60 -11.04 -40.44
CA SER A 526 32.41 -10.83 -39.22
C SER A 526 32.70 -12.17 -38.56
N LEU A 527 33.98 -12.52 -38.43
CA LEU A 527 34.40 -13.74 -37.75
C LEU A 527 34.20 -13.68 -36.23
N ASP A 528 34.03 -12.48 -35.71
CA ASP A 528 33.80 -12.22 -34.29
C ASP A 528 32.31 -12.33 -33.89
N TYR A 529 31.43 -12.54 -34.85
CA TYR A 529 29.99 -12.65 -34.62
C TYR A 529 29.59 -14.11 -34.47
N SER A 530 29.45 -14.54 -33.20
CA SER A 530 28.75 -15.77 -32.86
C SER A 530 27.66 -15.44 -31.82
N PRO A 531 26.37 -15.58 -32.16
CA PRO A 531 25.29 -15.22 -31.22
C PRO A 531 25.17 -16.20 -30.04
N GLU A 532 25.69 -17.41 -30.16
CA GLU A 532 25.72 -18.41 -29.09
C GLU A 532 27.08 -19.14 -29.08
N ASP A 533 27.53 -19.56 -27.91
CA ASP A 533 28.75 -20.37 -27.75
C ASP A 533 28.60 -21.69 -28.48
N GLY A 534 29.24 -21.82 -29.63
CA GLY A 534 29.26 -23.02 -30.43
C GLY A 534 28.73 -22.94 -31.88
N ASP A 535 28.14 -21.78 -32.25
CA ASP A 535 27.72 -21.54 -33.64
C ASP A 535 28.92 -21.16 -34.53
N ASP A 536 29.05 -21.86 -35.65
CA ASP A 536 30.06 -21.54 -36.66
C ASP A 536 29.57 -20.38 -37.55
N PRO A 537 30.22 -19.17 -37.52
CA PRO A 537 29.82 -18.05 -38.36
C PRO A 537 29.75 -18.35 -39.84
N ILE A 538 30.57 -19.31 -40.32
CA ILE A 538 30.58 -19.73 -41.72
C ILE A 538 29.31 -20.51 -42.08
N VAL A 539 28.87 -21.42 -41.20
CA VAL A 539 27.64 -22.18 -41.39
C VAL A 539 26.43 -21.27 -41.40
N MET A 540 26.33 -20.35 -40.41
CA MET A 540 25.24 -19.39 -40.36
C MET A 540 25.18 -18.50 -41.59
N LYS A 541 26.34 -18.04 -42.09
CA LYS A 541 26.40 -17.22 -43.28
C LYS A 541 26.03 -18.00 -44.53
N SER A 542 26.43 -19.28 -44.61
CA SER A 542 26.06 -20.20 -45.71
C SER A 542 24.54 -20.39 -45.76
N ASP A 543 23.91 -20.62 -44.61
CA ASP A 543 22.45 -20.78 -44.51
C ASP A 543 21.71 -19.49 -44.87
N PHE A 544 22.23 -18.32 -44.43
CA PHE A 544 21.69 -17.03 -44.85
C PHE A 544 21.77 -16.83 -46.36
N ILE A 545 22.92 -17.09 -46.99
CA ILE A 545 23.09 -16.97 -48.45
C ILE A 545 22.19 -17.94 -49.20
N ALA A 546 22.01 -19.16 -48.68
CA ALA A 546 21.12 -20.14 -49.27
C ALA A 546 19.63 -19.75 -49.18
N SER A 547 19.27 -18.85 -48.24
CA SER A 547 17.89 -18.34 -48.02
C SER A 547 17.54 -17.14 -48.92
N ILE A 548 18.51 -16.48 -49.53
CA ILE A 548 18.34 -15.37 -50.48
C ILE A 548 18.21 -15.88 -51.90
#